data_1ecd1a489296dd3622d2d3b3d98d8329
#
_entry.id   1ecd1a489296dd3622d2d3b3d98d8329
#
_cell.length_a   1.000
_cell.length_b   1.000
_cell.length_c   1.000
_cell.angle_alpha   90.00
_cell.angle_beta   90.00
_cell.angle_gamma   90.00
#
_symmetry.space_group_name_H-M   'P 1'
#
loop_
_entity.id
_entity.type
_entity.pdbx_description
1 polymer ?
#
loop_
_entity_poly.entity_id
_entity_poly.type
_entity_poly.pdbx_seq_one_letter_code
_entity_poly.pdbx_strand_id
1 'polypeptide(L)'
;GTSYPSADSGWAGEISLGLDMVSAVCPQCHILLVEARTASMSDLGTAVNRAVTLGAKYISNSYGGDEDSSDTSADSQYFNHPGVAITVSSGDEGYGAEYPAASKYVTAVGGTSLRRASGTTRGWSESVWGSSSGGEGAGSGCSAYDAKPTWQTDTGCARRTIADVSAVADPATGLAVYDSYQASGWNVYGGTSASSPIIAAVYALAG
;
A
#
# COMPACT_ATOMS: atom_id res chain seq x y z
N GLY A 1 19.58 -11.84 -7.26
CA GLY A 1 20.43 -12.04 -6.09
C GLY A 1 20.81 -13.50 -5.92
N THR A 2 21.85 -13.74 -5.17
CA THR A 2 22.31 -15.11 -4.86
C THR A 2 22.05 -15.44 -3.38
N SER A 3 21.47 -14.52 -2.63
CA SER A 3 21.12 -14.67 -1.22
C SER A 3 19.73 -14.06 -1.01
N TYR A 4 18.83 -14.81 -0.43
CA TYR A 4 17.49 -14.38 -0.06
C TYR A 4 17.43 -14.09 1.44
N PRO A 5 16.50 -13.24 1.90
CA PRO A 5 16.26 -13.06 3.34
C PRO A 5 15.79 -14.37 3.98
N SER A 6 15.84 -14.45 5.30
CA SER A 6 15.23 -15.55 6.04
C SER A 6 13.72 -15.54 5.82
N ALA A 7 13.14 -16.73 5.63
CA ALA A 7 11.69 -16.84 5.46
C ALA A 7 10.95 -16.45 6.75
N ASP A 8 9.86 -15.71 6.57
CA ASP A 8 8.97 -15.26 7.65
C ASP A 8 7.52 -15.48 7.19
N SER A 9 6.66 -16.01 8.06
CA SER A 9 5.28 -16.36 7.69
C SER A 9 4.38 -15.15 7.48
N GLY A 10 4.61 -14.06 8.22
CA GLY A 10 3.87 -12.81 8.02
C GLY A 10 4.18 -12.20 6.66
N TRP A 11 5.47 -12.07 6.34
CA TRP A 11 5.89 -11.58 5.03
C TRP A 11 5.52 -12.50 3.87
N ALA A 12 5.43 -13.82 4.09
CA ALA A 12 4.95 -14.75 3.06
C ALA A 12 3.48 -14.48 2.70
N GLY A 13 2.63 -14.27 3.71
CA GLY A 13 1.23 -13.87 3.50
C GLY A 13 1.12 -12.52 2.79
N GLU A 14 1.89 -11.53 3.21
CA GLU A 14 1.92 -10.20 2.60
C GLU A 14 2.36 -10.24 1.11
N ILE A 15 3.39 -11.01 0.80
CA ILE A 15 3.86 -11.23 -0.57
C ILE A 15 2.78 -11.93 -1.41
N SER A 16 2.16 -12.99 -0.89
CA SER A 16 1.08 -13.71 -1.57
C SER A 16 -0.09 -12.78 -1.88
N LEU A 17 -0.53 -11.98 -0.90
CA LEU A 17 -1.57 -10.97 -1.08
C LEU A 17 -1.22 -9.98 -2.19
N GLY A 18 -0.03 -9.37 -2.13
CA GLY A 18 0.41 -8.39 -3.11
C GLY A 18 0.46 -8.95 -4.54
N LEU A 19 1.02 -10.15 -4.71
CA LEU A 19 1.13 -10.82 -6.02
C LEU A 19 -0.25 -11.19 -6.58
N ASP A 20 -1.13 -11.74 -5.76
CA ASP A 20 -2.48 -12.13 -6.16
C ASP A 20 -3.31 -10.91 -6.59
N MET A 21 -3.23 -9.79 -5.85
CA MET A 21 -3.96 -8.57 -6.19
C MET A 21 -3.48 -7.95 -7.51
N VAL A 22 -2.17 -7.87 -7.72
CA VAL A 22 -1.63 -7.37 -8.99
C VAL A 22 -2.04 -8.29 -10.14
N SER A 23 -1.91 -9.60 -9.98
CA SER A 23 -2.25 -10.58 -11.00
C SER A 23 -3.75 -10.59 -11.34
N ALA A 24 -4.61 -10.44 -10.34
CA ALA A 24 -6.06 -10.41 -10.53
C ALA A 24 -6.53 -9.16 -11.31
N VAL A 25 -5.94 -8.00 -11.02
CA VAL A 25 -6.31 -6.72 -11.67
C VAL A 25 -5.62 -6.57 -13.02
N CYS A 26 -4.37 -6.98 -13.14
CA CYS A 26 -3.58 -6.88 -14.38
C CYS A 26 -2.99 -8.24 -14.78
N PRO A 27 -3.80 -9.17 -15.32
CA PRO A 27 -3.32 -10.54 -15.61
C PRO A 27 -2.25 -10.62 -16.71
N GLN A 28 -2.04 -9.55 -17.47
CA GLN A 28 -1.00 -9.46 -18.50
C GLN A 28 0.25 -8.69 -18.03
N CYS A 29 0.25 -8.18 -16.79
CA CYS A 29 1.42 -7.50 -16.24
C CYS A 29 2.55 -8.50 -15.94
N HIS A 30 3.78 -8.08 -16.23
CA HIS A 30 4.97 -8.78 -15.73
C HIS A 30 5.26 -8.31 -14.32
N ILE A 31 5.34 -9.24 -13.38
CA ILE A 31 5.55 -8.93 -11.97
C ILE A 31 7.01 -9.15 -11.61
N LEU A 32 7.64 -8.16 -10.98
CA LEU A 32 8.97 -8.21 -10.41
C LEU A 32 8.85 -8.17 -8.88
N LEU A 33 9.10 -9.29 -8.21
CA LEU A 33 9.22 -9.32 -6.76
C LEU A 33 10.63 -8.91 -6.33
N VAL A 34 10.75 -7.94 -5.44
CA VAL A 34 12.02 -7.50 -4.84
C VAL A 34 11.90 -7.64 -3.33
N GLU A 35 12.57 -8.63 -2.77
CA GLU A 35 12.58 -8.88 -1.35
C GLU A 35 13.66 -8.04 -0.66
N ALA A 36 13.27 -7.25 0.33
CA ALA A 36 14.19 -6.52 1.20
C ALA A 36 14.89 -7.48 2.17
N ARG A 37 16.09 -7.13 2.59
CA ARG A 37 16.86 -7.98 3.52
C ARG A 37 16.25 -8.00 4.92
N THR A 38 15.74 -6.87 5.38
CA THR A 38 15.01 -6.72 6.65
C THR A 38 13.88 -5.72 6.47
N ALA A 39 13.00 -5.61 7.47
CA ALA A 39 11.92 -4.63 7.52
C ALA A 39 12.36 -3.20 7.94
N SER A 40 13.67 -2.94 8.00
CA SER A 40 14.15 -1.56 8.26
C SER A 40 13.87 -0.66 7.07
N MET A 41 13.57 0.62 7.30
CA MET A 41 13.32 1.59 6.23
C MET A 41 14.47 1.68 5.23
N SER A 42 15.72 1.55 5.70
CA SER A 42 16.88 1.55 4.80
C SER A 42 16.95 0.35 3.85
N ASP A 43 16.56 -0.85 4.31
CA ASP A 43 16.53 -2.04 3.46
C ASP A 43 15.30 -2.02 2.53
N LEU A 44 14.14 -1.59 3.02
CA LEU A 44 12.91 -1.42 2.24
C LEU A 44 13.08 -0.36 1.15
N GLY A 45 13.63 0.80 1.48
CA GLY A 45 13.92 1.87 0.52
C GLY A 45 14.98 1.48 -0.51
N THR A 46 16.00 0.69 -0.09
CA THR A 46 16.97 0.10 -1.02
C THR A 46 16.29 -0.86 -2.01
N ALA A 47 15.29 -1.62 -1.58
CA ALA A 47 14.50 -2.49 -2.45
C ALA A 47 13.69 -1.67 -3.47
N VAL A 48 13.09 -0.53 -3.07
CA VAL A 48 12.43 0.40 -4.01
C VAL A 48 13.41 0.91 -5.06
N ASN A 49 14.56 1.43 -4.66
CA ASN A 49 15.61 1.88 -5.57
C ASN A 49 16.06 0.75 -6.52
N ARG A 50 16.13 -0.48 -6.02
CA ARG A 50 16.49 -1.64 -6.83
C ARG A 50 15.41 -1.98 -7.85
N ALA A 51 14.13 -1.93 -7.48
CA ALA A 51 13.01 -2.13 -8.40
C ALA A 51 13.06 -1.11 -9.56
N VAL A 52 13.27 0.17 -9.24
CA VAL A 52 13.44 1.24 -10.25
C VAL A 52 14.62 0.95 -11.18
N THR A 53 15.77 0.58 -10.62
CA THR A 53 16.98 0.23 -11.41
C THR A 53 16.74 -0.96 -12.34
N LEU A 54 15.89 -1.89 -11.96
CA LEU A 54 15.49 -3.06 -12.76
C LEU A 54 14.40 -2.72 -13.79
N GLY A 55 13.93 -1.48 -13.83
CA GLY A 55 13.01 -0.98 -14.85
C GLY A 55 11.54 -0.98 -14.44
N ALA A 56 11.22 -1.23 -13.17
CA ALA A 56 9.85 -1.10 -12.67
C ALA A 56 9.34 0.34 -12.86
N LYS A 57 8.12 0.47 -13.37
CA LYS A 57 7.42 1.74 -13.57
C LYS A 57 6.27 1.93 -12.59
N TYR A 58 5.79 0.86 -12.03
CA TYR A 58 4.69 0.80 -11.07
C TYR A 58 5.17 -0.05 -9.90
N ILE A 59 5.19 0.51 -8.71
CA ILE A 59 5.74 -0.15 -7.51
C ILE A 59 4.68 -0.14 -6.43
N SER A 60 4.39 -1.28 -5.84
CA SER A 60 3.49 -1.41 -4.70
C SER A 60 4.28 -1.75 -3.44
N ASN A 61 4.00 -1.02 -2.37
CA ASN A 61 4.58 -1.22 -1.06
C ASN A 61 3.46 -1.37 -0.02
N SER A 62 3.47 -2.50 0.69
CA SER A 62 2.49 -2.81 1.72
C SER A 62 3.20 -2.90 3.08
N TYR A 63 3.65 -1.76 3.56
CA TYR A 63 4.30 -1.61 4.86
C TYR A 63 4.26 -0.15 5.30
N GLY A 64 4.34 0.06 6.60
CA GLY A 64 4.41 1.38 7.21
C GLY A 64 4.83 1.30 8.66
N GLY A 65 4.99 2.45 9.26
CA GLY A 65 5.30 2.63 10.67
C GLY A 65 5.16 4.09 11.06
N ASP A 66 5.38 4.35 12.35
CA ASP A 66 5.30 5.70 12.90
C ASP A 66 6.22 6.67 12.16
N GLU A 67 5.72 7.87 11.91
CA GLU A 67 6.52 8.94 11.30
C GLU A 67 7.60 9.44 12.27
N ASP A 68 8.76 9.83 11.71
CA ASP A 68 9.79 10.51 12.45
C ASP A 68 10.48 11.63 11.63
N SER A 69 11.36 12.39 12.27
CA SER A 69 12.03 13.52 11.63
C SER A 69 13.00 13.15 10.49
N SER A 70 13.39 11.88 10.37
CA SER A 70 14.28 11.38 9.30
C SER A 70 13.54 11.09 7.99
N ASP A 71 12.20 11.02 8.00
CA ASP A 71 11.36 10.68 6.86
C ASP A 71 11.60 11.61 5.67
N THR A 72 11.72 12.91 5.92
CA THR A 72 12.01 13.90 4.87
C THR A 72 13.35 13.66 4.14
N SER A 73 14.31 13.00 4.80
CA SER A 73 15.56 12.59 4.17
C SER A 73 15.37 11.29 3.38
N ALA A 74 14.60 10.34 3.93
CA ALA A 74 14.26 9.08 3.27
C ALA A 74 13.43 9.31 2.00
N ASP A 75 12.56 10.32 1.98
CA ASP A 75 11.82 10.78 0.80
C ASP A 75 12.71 10.96 -0.42
N SER A 76 13.73 11.80 -0.27
CA SER A 76 14.66 12.10 -1.37
C SER A 76 15.53 10.92 -1.75
N GLN A 77 15.85 10.07 -0.79
CA GLN A 77 16.76 8.93 -0.95
C GLN A 77 16.09 7.74 -1.62
N TYR A 78 14.79 7.49 -1.34
CA TYR A 78 14.15 6.22 -1.69
C TYR A 78 12.90 6.37 -2.55
N PHE A 79 12.18 7.48 -2.49
CA PHE A 79 10.85 7.60 -3.12
C PHE A 79 10.79 8.65 -4.25
N ASN A 80 11.77 9.53 -4.36
CA ASN A 80 11.81 10.55 -5.41
C ASN A 80 12.27 9.95 -6.75
N HIS A 81 11.38 9.28 -7.45
CA HIS A 81 11.62 8.67 -8.76
C HIS A 81 10.67 9.21 -9.83
N PRO A 82 10.97 10.36 -10.46
CA PRO A 82 10.14 10.92 -11.52
C PRO A 82 9.83 9.92 -12.64
N GLY A 83 8.55 9.78 -12.99
CA GLY A 83 8.09 8.85 -14.01
C GLY A 83 7.90 7.39 -13.53
N VAL A 84 7.98 7.17 -12.22
CA VAL A 84 7.61 5.90 -11.57
C VAL A 84 6.45 6.16 -10.63
N ALA A 85 5.35 5.42 -10.79
CA ALA A 85 4.24 5.45 -9.85
C ALA A 85 4.54 4.50 -8.68
N ILE A 86 4.56 5.05 -7.47
CA ILE A 86 4.81 4.29 -6.24
C ILE A 86 3.56 4.37 -5.38
N THR A 87 2.90 3.25 -5.14
CA THR A 87 1.79 3.14 -4.20
C THR A 87 2.28 2.61 -2.86
N VAL A 88 1.69 3.10 -1.79
CA VAL A 88 1.98 2.68 -0.42
C VAL A 88 0.66 2.53 0.33
N SER A 89 0.50 1.43 1.06
CA SER A 89 -0.62 1.24 1.99
C SER A 89 -0.62 2.33 3.07
N SER A 90 -1.78 2.90 3.36
CA SER A 90 -1.89 4.03 4.29
C SER A 90 -1.85 3.64 5.77
N GLY A 91 -1.87 2.34 6.08
CA GLY A 91 -1.94 1.79 7.42
C GLY A 91 -3.32 1.22 7.76
N ASP A 92 -3.41 0.47 8.86
CA ASP A 92 -4.58 -0.30 9.27
C ASP A 92 -5.09 0.08 10.67
N GLU A 93 -4.49 1.10 11.28
CA GLU A 93 -4.75 1.56 12.67
C GLU A 93 -5.76 2.72 12.73
N GLY A 94 -6.42 3.06 11.61
CA GLY A 94 -7.39 4.15 11.54
C GLY A 94 -6.75 5.53 11.40
N TYR A 95 -7.22 6.52 12.17
CA TYR A 95 -6.71 7.88 12.04
C TYR A 95 -5.29 8.01 12.59
N GLY A 96 -4.37 8.33 11.71
CA GLY A 96 -2.96 8.54 11.95
C GLY A 96 -2.20 8.45 10.62
N ALA A 97 -1.19 9.29 10.42
CA ALA A 97 -0.33 9.19 9.26
C ALA A 97 0.85 8.27 9.59
N GLU A 98 1.17 7.38 8.65
CA GLU A 98 2.31 6.48 8.71
C GLU A 98 3.30 6.79 7.60
N TYR A 99 4.55 6.45 7.79
CA TYR A 99 5.58 6.51 6.78
C TYR A 99 5.88 5.09 6.22
N PRO A 100 6.01 4.90 4.88
CA PRO A 100 6.23 5.91 3.85
C PRO A 100 4.98 6.42 3.14
N ALA A 101 3.76 6.12 3.60
CA ALA A 101 2.54 6.67 3.02
C ALA A 101 2.48 8.22 3.09
N ALA A 102 3.10 8.83 4.10
CA ALA A 102 3.20 10.27 4.26
C ALA A 102 4.14 10.95 3.26
N SER A 103 5.00 10.20 2.58
CA SER A 103 5.87 10.76 1.56
C SER A 103 5.08 11.50 0.47
N LYS A 104 5.55 12.69 0.09
CA LYS A 104 4.97 13.47 -1.01
C LYS A 104 5.24 12.89 -2.39
N TYR A 105 6.07 11.88 -2.50
CA TYR A 105 6.47 11.23 -3.75
C TYR A 105 5.72 9.94 -4.04
N VAL A 106 4.80 9.53 -3.15
CA VAL A 106 4.02 8.32 -3.30
C VAL A 106 2.53 8.62 -3.39
N THR A 107 1.76 7.66 -3.87
CA THR A 107 0.30 7.61 -3.74
C THR A 107 -0.03 6.79 -2.50
N ALA A 108 -0.54 7.43 -1.46
CA ALA A 108 -1.02 6.77 -0.26
C ALA A 108 -2.39 6.13 -0.54
N VAL A 109 -2.50 4.83 -0.36
CA VAL A 109 -3.72 4.07 -0.68
C VAL A 109 -4.44 3.67 0.59
N GLY A 110 -5.61 4.25 0.80
CA GLY A 110 -6.52 3.94 1.90
C GLY A 110 -7.38 2.71 1.62
N GLY A 111 -8.30 2.43 2.53
CA GLY A 111 -9.09 1.21 2.53
C GLY A 111 -10.60 1.43 2.60
N THR A 112 -11.35 0.56 1.91
CA THR A 112 -12.80 0.54 1.94
C THR A 112 -13.36 -0.82 2.32
N SER A 113 -14.60 -0.81 2.84
CA SER A 113 -15.50 -1.96 2.93
C SER A 113 -16.33 -2.03 1.67
N LEU A 114 -16.16 -3.08 0.87
CA LEU A 114 -16.87 -3.26 -0.41
C LEU A 114 -17.91 -4.39 -0.28
N ARG A 115 -19.18 -4.09 -0.53
CA ARG A 115 -20.30 -5.04 -0.37
C ARG A 115 -21.17 -5.10 -1.61
N ARG A 116 -21.70 -6.28 -1.94
CA ARG A 116 -22.71 -6.39 -2.99
C ARG A 116 -23.98 -5.62 -2.62
N ALA A 117 -24.53 -4.88 -3.58
CA ALA A 117 -25.73 -4.07 -3.41
C ALA A 117 -26.59 -4.13 -4.68
N SER A 118 -27.43 -5.16 -4.78
CA SER A 118 -28.25 -5.46 -5.96
C SER A 118 -29.22 -4.33 -6.37
N GLY A 119 -29.53 -3.41 -5.45
CA GLY A 119 -30.40 -2.25 -5.73
C GLY A 119 -29.67 -1.02 -6.32
N THR A 120 -28.37 -1.10 -6.57
CA THR A 120 -27.58 0.01 -7.13
C THR A 120 -27.18 -0.28 -8.58
N THR A 121 -27.05 0.78 -9.40
CA THR A 121 -26.55 0.65 -10.77
C THR A 121 -25.16 0.02 -10.85
N ARG A 122 -24.30 0.30 -9.88
CA ARG A 122 -22.96 -0.29 -9.76
C ARG A 122 -23.00 -1.77 -9.35
N GLY A 123 -24.09 -2.23 -8.73
CA GLY A 123 -24.20 -3.56 -8.13
C GLY A 123 -23.40 -3.73 -6.81
N TRP A 124 -22.80 -2.67 -6.33
CA TRP A 124 -21.93 -2.63 -5.15
C TRP A 124 -22.17 -1.35 -4.36
N SER A 125 -21.97 -1.43 -3.05
CA SER A 125 -21.85 -0.31 -2.15
C SER A 125 -20.46 -0.31 -1.52
N GLU A 126 -19.97 0.86 -1.19
CA GLU A 126 -18.62 1.04 -0.67
C GLU A 126 -18.62 2.15 0.36
N SER A 127 -17.94 1.91 1.48
CA SER A 127 -17.76 2.87 2.56
C SER A 127 -16.30 2.82 3.03
N VAL A 128 -15.87 3.82 3.76
CA VAL A 128 -14.54 3.79 4.41
C VAL A 128 -14.48 2.57 5.35
N TRP A 129 -13.35 1.85 5.32
CA TRP A 129 -13.07 0.79 6.29
C TRP A 129 -12.66 1.42 7.64
N GLY A 130 -13.31 0.97 8.70
CA GLY A 130 -13.07 1.40 10.06
C GLY A 130 -14.29 1.97 10.74
N SER A 131 -14.15 2.33 12.00
CA SER A 131 -15.20 2.92 12.80
C SER A 131 -14.72 4.18 13.54
N SER A 132 -15.63 5.09 13.81
CA SER A 132 -15.35 6.30 14.60
C SER A 132 -15.03 6.02 16.08
N SER A 133 -15.23 4.77 16.53
CA SER A 133 -14.94 4.35 17.91
C SER A 133 -13.50 3.84 18.10
N GLY A 134 -12.67 3.88 17.07
CA GLY A 134 -11.30 3.35 17.07
C GLY A 134 -11.24 1.86 16.75
N GLY A 135 -10.03 1.31 16.73
CA GLY A 135 -9.72 -0.04 16.31
C GLY A 135 -9.21 -0.09 14.88
N GLU A 136 -9.22 -1.28 14.26
CA GLU A 136 -8.78 -1.47 12.87
C GLU A 136 -9.56 -0.60 11.90
N GLY A 137 -8.86 -0.05 10.92
CA GLY A 137 -9.44 0.79 9.89
C GLY A 137 -8.36 1.41 8.99
N ALA A 138 -8.78 1.91 7.82
CA ALA A 138 -7.86 2.53 6.88
C ALA A 138 -7.13 3.72 7.48
N GLY A 139 -5.81 3.73 7.36
CA GLY A 139 -4.96 4.85 7.75
C GLY A 139 -5.32 6.12 7.00
N SER A 140 -5.42 7.23 7.72
CA SER A 140 -5.71 8.56 7.18
C SER A 140 -5.26 9.62 8.17
N GLY A 141 -4.93 10.81 7.70
CA GLY A 141 -4.57 11.90 8.62
C GLY A 141 -3.56 12.87 8.04
N CYS A 142 -3.12 13.75 8.93
CA CYS A 142 -2.12 14.78 8.62
C CYS A 142 -0.74 14.30 9.06
N SER A 143 0.23 14.33 8.15
CA SER A 143 1.63 14.09 8.50
C SER A 143 2.12 15.11 9.54
N ALA A 144 2.95 14.64 10.46
CA ALA A 144 3.64 15.49 11.41
C ALA A 144 4.93 16.10 10.84
N TYR A 145 5.51 15.51 9.80
CA TYR A 145 6.83 15.88 9.27
C TYR A 145 6.81 16.29 7.81
N ASP A 146 6.09 15.55 6.95
CA ASP A 146 6.15 15.75 5.51
C ASP A 146 5.37 16.98 5.03
N ALA A 147 6.01 17.75 4.16
CA ALA A 147 5.40 18.95 3.60
C ALA A 147 4.27 18.59 2.64
N LYS A 148 3.17 19.36 2.69
CA LYS A 148 2.07 19.23 1.74
C LYS A 148 2.58 19.48 0.31
N PRO A 149 2.39 18.52 -0.61
CA PRO A 149 2.75 18.72 -2.01
C PRO A 149 1.83 19.75 -2.67
N THR A 150 2.32 20.41 -3.72
CA THR A 150 1.59 21.50 -4.40
C THR A 150 0.29 21.07 -5.06
N TRP A 151 0.14 19.78 -5.36
CA TRP A 151 -1.09 19.23 -5.93
C TRP A 151 -2.18 18.96 -4.89
N GLN A 152 -1.85 18.92 -3.60
CA GLN A 152 -2.82 18.81 -2.51
C GLN A 152 -3.36 20.18 -2.13
N THR A 153 -4.65 20.41 -2.31
CA THR A 153 -5.29 21.71 -2.08
C THR A 153 -6.26 21.74 -0.88
N ASP A 154 -6.39 20.61 -0.17
CA ASP A 154 -7.21 20.54 1.04
C ASP A 154 -6.70 21.52 2.11
N THR A 155 -7.63 22.01 2.93
CA THR A 155 -7.32 22.95 4.02
C THR A 155 -7.36 22.28 5.40
N GLY A 156 -7.68 20.99 5.45
CA GLY A 156 -7.83 20.23 6.70
C GLY A 156 -6.51 19.98 7.43
N CYS A 157 -5.41 19.86 6.68
CA CYS A 157 -4.08 19.62 7.22
C CYS A 157 -3.12 20.74 6.80
N ALA A 158 -2.20 21.11 7.67
CA ALA A 158 -1.11 22.04 7.33
C ALA A 158 0.01 21.37 6.52
N ARG A 159 0.14 20.04 6.65
CA ARG A 159 1.16 19.20 6.00
C ARG A 159 0.50 18.19 5.08
N ARG A 160 1.27 17.24 4.57
CA ARG A 160 0.80 16.14 3.72
C ARG A 160 -0.42 15.45 4.37
N THR A 161 -1.47 15.27 3.61
CA THR A 161 -2.68 14.52 4.01
C THR A 161 -2.64 13.17 3.30
N ILE A 162 -2.72 12.06 4.02
CA ILE A 162 -2.84 10.72 3.44
C ILE A 162 -4.32 10.29 3.45
N ALA A 163 -4.70 9.46 2.79
CA ALA A 163 -5.00 8.55 1.78
C ALA A 163 -5.47 9.30 0.49
N ASP A 164 -4.76 9.16 -0.58
CA ASP A 164 -5.05 9.89 -1.83
C ASP A 164 -6.15 9.20 -2.65
N VAL A 165 -6.18 7.89 -2.57
CA VAL A 165 -7.13 7.00 -3.23
C VAL A 165 -7.38 5.80 -2.33
N SER A 166 -8.47 5.05 -2.56
CA SER A 166 -8.79 3.88 -1.76
C SER A 166 -9.31 2.74 -2.64
N ALA A 167 -9.10 1.51 -2.17
CA ALA A 167 -9.71 0.31 -2.72
C ALA A 167 -10.11 -0.63 -1.56
N VAL A 168 -10.68 -1.80 -1.85
CA VAL A 168 -11.11 -2.76 -0.83
C VAL A 168 -9.96 -3.14 0.10
N ALA A 169 -10.21 -3.08 1.41
CA ALA A 169 -9.25 -3.36 2.46
C ALA A 169 -9.88 -4.06 3.68
N ASP A 170 -11.16 -3.81 3.99
CA ASP A 170 -11.83 -4.37 5.17
C ASP A 170 -11.76 -5.91 5.17
N PRO A 171 -11.11 -6.57 6.16
CA PRO A 171 -11.07 -8.03 6.26
C PRO A 171 -12.44 -8.68 6.30
N ALA A 172 -13.47 -7.97 6.80
CA ALA A 172 -14.87 -8.46 6.82
C ALA A 172 -15.49 -8.53 5.40
N THR A 173 -14.88 -7.87 4.44
CA THR A 173 -15.19 -7.95 3.00
C THR A 173 -13.95 -8.33 2.18
N GLY A 174 -13.04 -9.06 2.81
CA GLY A 174 -11.70 -9.35 2.33
C GLY A 174 -11.62 -10.23 1.09
N LEU A 175 -10.41 -10.51 0.70
CA LEU A 175 -10.04 -11.15 -0.55
C LEU A 175 -9.48 -12.55 -0.30
N ALA A 176 -9.83 -13.50 -1.16
CA ALA A 176 -9.29 -14.84 -1.10
C ALA A 176 -7.85 -14.86 -1.64
N VAL A 177 -6.92 -15.31 -0.83
CA VAL A 177 -5.48 -15.39 -1.15
C VAL A 177 -4.99 -16.79 -0.81
N TYR A 178 -4.18 -17.37 -1.66
CA TYR A 178 -3.58 -18.67 -1.44
C TYR A 178 -2.18 -18.53 -0.83
N ASP A 179 -2.01 -19.02 0.38
CA ASP A 179 -0.72 -19.08 1.05
C ASP A 179 -0.53 -20.44 1.70
N SER A 180 0.59 -21.10 1.43
CA SER A 180 0.95 -22.42 1.97
C SER A 180 2.17 -22.39 2.89
N TYR A 181 2.84 -21.23 3.05
CA TYR A 181 3.99 -21.16 3.94
C TYR A 181 3.54 -20.91 5.38
N GLN A 182 3.53 -21.99 6.17
CA GLN A 182 2.98 -22.01 7.54
C GLN A 182 1.51 -21.57 7.62
N ALA A 183 0.77 -21.68 6.49
CA ALA A 183 -0.63 -21.38 6.35
C ALA A 183 -1.38 -22.56 5.72
N SER A 184 -2.70 -22.58 5.81
CA SER A 184 -3.53 -23.72 5.42
C SER A 184 -4.07 -23.65 3.98
N GLY A 185 -3.46 -22.89 3.09
CA GLY A 185 -3.89 -22.72 1.71
C GLY A 185 -4.75 -21.47 1.53
N TRP A 186 -6.04 -21.59 1.21
CA TRP A 186 -6.92 -20.44 1.01
C TRP A 186 -7.22 -19.71 2.32
N ASN A 187 -6.91 -18.43 2.36
CA ASN A 187 -7.15 -17.52 3.48
C ASN A 187 -7.97 -16.32 3.00
N VAL A 188 -8.58 -15.59 3.93
CA VAL A 188 -9.22 -14.30 3.66
C VAL A 188 -8.34 -13.22 4.25
N TYR A 189 -7.78 -12.37 3.40
CA TYR A 189 -6.94 -11.25 3.81
C TYR A 189 -7.62 -9.91 3.52
N GLY A 190 -7.19 -8.89 4.24
CA GLY A 190 -7.59 -7.50 4.10
C GLY A 190 -6.41 -6.59 4.38
N GLY A 191 -6.69 -5.43 4.97
CA GLY A 191 -5.72 -4.38 5.20
C GLY A 191 -5.54 -3.48 3.98
N THR A 192 -4.98 -2.31 4.17
CA THR A 192 -4.56 -1.42 3.08
C THR A 192 -3.43 -2.03 2.24
N SER A 193 -2.84 -3.12 2.72
CA SER A 193 -1.96 -4.02 1.98
C SER A 193 -2.63 -4.68 0.77
N ALA A 194 -3.95 -4.88 0.79
CA ALA A 194 -4.72 -5.34 -0.36
C ALA A 194 -4.98 -4.21 -1.36
N SER A 195 -5.29 -3.02 -0.88
CA SER A 195 -5.66 -1.89 -1.73
C SER A 195 -4.48 -1.30 -2.50
N SER A 196 -3.29 -1.23 -1.91
CA SER A 196 -2.10 -0.67 -2.55
C SER A 196 -1.72 -1.39 -3.86
N PRO A 197 -1.57 -2.72 -3.91
CA PRO A 197 -1.27 -3.43 -5.15
C PRO A 197 -2.39 -3.36 -6.19
N ILE A 198 -3.66 -3.27 -5.78
CA ILE A 198 -4.79 -3.03 -6.69
C ILE A 198 -4.59 -1.70 -7.43
N ILE A 199 -4.27 -0.62 -6.73
CA ILE A 199 -4.06 0.70 -7.34
C ILE A 199 -2.79 0.73 -8.20
N ALA A 200 -1.70 0.07 -7.77
CA ALA A 200 -0.51 -0.07 -8.60
C ALA A 200 -0.82 -0.77 -9.94
N ALA A 201 -1.63 -1.82 -9.89
CA ALA A 201 -2.06 -2.54 -11.10
C ALA A 201 -2.98 -1.68 -11.99
N VAL A 202 -3.83 -0.84 -11.41
CA VAL A 202 -4.64 0.14 -12.17
C VAL A 202 -3.73 1.14 -12.89
N TYR A 203 -2.69 1.66 -12.25
CA TYR A 203 -1.71 2.52 -12.91
C TYR A 203 -1.00 1.79 -14.05
N ALA A 204 -0.63 0.52 -13.86
CA ALA A 204 0.00 -0.28 -14.91
C ALA A 204 -0.91 -0.52 -16.13
N LEU A 205 -2.23 -0.62 -15.91
CA LEU A 205 -3.22 -0.72 -16.98
C LEU A 205 -3.46 0.61 -17.71
N ALA A 206 -3.26 1.71 -17.03
CA ALA A 206 -3.45 3.06 -17.59
C ALA A 206 -2.25 3.52 -18.45
N GLY A 207 -1.07 3.00 -18.25
CA GLY A 207 0.17 3.30 -19.01
C GLY A 207 1.02 4.37 -18.38
#